data_61049c5eae323a09724b26b5dc0753d1
#
_entry.id   61049c5eae323a09724b26b5dc0753d1
#
_cell.length_a   1.000
_cell.length_b   1.000
_cell.length_c   1.000
_cell.angle_alpha   90.00
_cell.angle_beta   90.00
_cell.angle_gamma   90.00
#
_symmetry.space_group_name_H-M   'P 1'
#
loop_
_entity.id
_entity.type
_entity.pdbx_description
1 polymer ?
#
loop_
_entity_poly.entity_id
_entity_poly.type
_entity_poly.pdbx_seq_one_letter_code
_entity_poly.pdbx_strand_id
1 'polypeptide(L)'
;MKITDFTGIFSRTSLTIDSIDNPHDDYYVITFDYPEGLTWDPGEHGIFTLPGKKVKGRSFRIFSVASSPSENKLLIATHANEPVSGFKQALFSLSKGDKVNMVGPFGWYKVKDATSPVVLIAAGIGITANRAMIKQLEHDTRRDVFLVYSSSDTHLFKEELDRIALSNPKFRPFYTTGRDQTRETYLKLAENLGNDATYYVAGKPKSVKDISKRLRENNINFTHIVFDYYLGY
;
A
#
# COMPACT_ATOMS: atom_id res chain seq x y z
N MET A 1 -9.08 10.88 10.80
CA MET A 1 -8.64 11.78 9.72
C MET A 1 -8.43 13.15 10.33
N LYS A 2 -7.23 13.72 10.21
CA LYS A 2 -6.85 15.04 10.76
C LYS A 2 -6.51 15.98 9.61
N ILE A 3 -6.57 17.30 9.81
CA ILE A 3 -6.16 18.29 8.79
C ILE A 3 -4.69 18.08 8.40
N THR A 4 -3.85 17.70 9.34
CA THR A 4 -2.43 17.38 9.12
C THR A 4 -2.20 16.23 8.13
N ASP A 5 -3.17 15.34 7.95
CA ASP A 5 -3.07 14.22 7.00
C ASP A 5 -3.06 14.69 5.52
N PHE A 6 -3.36 15.97 5.27
CA PHE A 6 -3.43 16.56 3.93
C PHE A 6 -2.41 17.67 3.66
N THR A 7 -1.55 17.99 4.60
CA THR A 7 -0.57 19.09 4.42
C THR A 7 0.36 18.84 3.23
N GLY A 8 0.68 17.58 2.94
CA GLY A 8 1.51 17.20 1.80
C GLY A 8 0.92 17.57 0.43
N ILE A 9 -0.37 17.89 0.31
CA ILE A 9 -0.99 18.30 -0.98
C ILE A 9 -0.39 19.60 -1.53
N PHE A 10 0.28 20.38 -0.69
CA PHE A 10 0.98 21.59 -1.09
C PHE A 10 2.45 21.33 -1.46
N SER A 11 2.96 20.13 -1.21
CA SER A 11 4.32 19.72 -1.54
C SER A 11 4.41 19.21 -2.99
N ARG A 12 5.40 19.69 -3.72
CA ARG A 12 5.69 19.22 -5.09
C ARG A 12 7.14 18.80 -5.16
N THR A 13 7.36 17.56 -5.59
CA THR A 13 8.69 16.97 -5.70
C THR A 13 8.90 16.41 -7.11
N SER A 14 10.06 16.68 -7.70
CA SER A 14 10.49 16.03 -8.94
C SER A 14 11.29 14.79 -8.55
N LEU A 15 10.74 13.62 -8.85
CA LEU A 15 11.37 12.33 -8.60
C LEU A 15 12.18 11.89 -9.81
N THR A 16 13.32 11.23 -9.59
CA THR A 16 14.13 10.61 -10.64
C THR A 16 13.91 9.10 -10.60
N ILE A 17 13.63 8.48 -11.73
CA ILE A 17 13.51 7.02 -11.81
C ILE A 17 14.90 6.38 -11.63
N ASP A 18 15.01 5.47 -10.68
CA ASP A 18 16.16 4.58 -10.51
C ASP A 18 15.93 3.26 -11.27
N SER A 19 14.77 2.62 -11.10
CA SER A 19 14.40 1.42 -11.86
C SER A 19 12.91 1.32 -12.13
N ILE A 20 12.56 0.56 -13.16
CA ILE A 20 11.21 0.06 -13.44
C ILE A 20 11.35 -1.44 -13.63
N ASP A 21 10.86 -2.18 -12.66
CA ASP A 21 10.94 -3.62 -12.62
C ASP A 21 9.56 -4.23 -12.91
N ASN A 22 9.55 -5.34 -13.64
CA ASN A 22 8.34 -6.14 -13.90
C ASN A 22 8.56 -7.55 -13.34
N PRO A 23 8.39 -7.72 -12.02
CA PRO A 23 8.65 -8.99 -11.35
C PRO A 23 7.67 -10.11 -11.75
N HIS A 24 6.50 -9.76 -12.25
CA HIS A 24 5.45 -10.65 -12.72
C HIS A 24 4.66 -9.96 -13.83
N ASP A 25 4.16 -10.69 -14.79
CA ASP A 25 3.60 -10.24 -16.08
C ASP A 25 2.88 -8.87 -16.05
N ASP A 26 1.95 -8.67 -15.12
CA ASP A 26 1.14 -7.47 -15.04
C ASP A 26 1.52 -6.53 -13.87
N TYR A 27 2.56 -6.87 -13.09
CA TYR A 27 2.98 -6.07 -11.95
C TYR A 27 4.24 -5.28 -12.24
N TYR A 28 4.19 -3.99 -11.99
CA TYR A 28 5.32 -3.08 -12.13
C TYR A 28 5.67 -2.46 -10.78
N VAL A 29 6.95 -2.48 -10.45
CA VAL A 29 7.53 -1.79 -9.30
C VAL A 29 8.43 -0.69 -9.83
N ILE A 30 8.13 0.55 -9.49
CA ILE A 30 8.90 1.71 -9.91
C ILE A 30 9.61 2.26 -8.67
N THR A 31 10.94 2.29 -8.75
CA THR A 31 11.80 2.83 -7.71
C THR A 31 12.32 4.19 -8.16
N PHE A 32 12.28 5.15 -7.26
CA PHE A 32 12.82 6.47 -7.44
C PHE A 32 13.99 6.69 -6.48
N ASP A 33 14.98 7.48 -6.91
CA ASP A 33 16.00 7.99 -6.02
C ASP A 33 15.34 8.72 -4.84
N TYR A 34 15.96 8.62 -3.67
CA TYR A 34 15.44 9.31 -2.49
C TYR A 34 15.69 10.81 -2.61
N PRO A 35 14.64 11.65 -2.71
CA PRO A 35 14.82 13.09 -2.78
C PRO A 35 15.24 13.62 -1.42
N GLU A 36 16.29 14.43 -1.40
CA GLU A 36 16.75 15.08 -0.17
C GLU A 36 15.63 15.90 0.49
N GLY A 37 15.44 15.70 1.79
CA GLY A 37 14.45 16.41 2.60
C GLY A 37 13.01 15.92 2.44
N LEU A 38 12.72 14.95 1.57
CA LEU A 38 11.40 14.34 1.49
C LEU A 38 11.21 13.33 2.62
N THR A 39 10.09 13.44 3.33
CA THR A 39 9.67 12.44 4.30
C THR A 39 8.18 12.15 4.14
N TRP A 40 7.76 10.99 4.60
CA TRP A 40 6.34 10.56 4.60
C TRP A 40 6.06 9.58 5.73
N ASP A 41 4.80 9.48 6.09
CA ASP A 41 4.34 8.37 6.93
C ASP A 41 4.02 7.14 6.04
N PRO A 42 4.54 5.94 6.36
CA PRO A 42 4.23 4.72 5.63
C PRO A 42 2.73 4.47 5.52
N GLY A 43 2.26 4.27 4.27
CA GLY A 43 0.85 4.16 3.90
C GLY A 43 0.27 5.40 3.24
N GLU A 44 0.98 6.54 3.24
CA GLU A 44 0.58 7.72 2.49
C GLU A 44 0.67 7.50 0.97
N HIS A 45 0.00 8.35 0.22
CA HIS A 45 -0.05 8.33 -1.24
C HIS A 45 0.30 9.69 -1.85
N GLY A 46 0.66 9.69 -3.12
CA GLY A 46 0.92 10.90 -3.89
C GLY A 46 0.14 10.94 -5.20
N ILE A 47 0.02 12.13 -5.77
CA ILE A 47 -0.51 12.34 -7.12
C ILE A 47 0.68 12.48 -8.07
N PHE A 48 0.80 11.55 -9.01
CA PHE A 48 1.92 11.47 -9.94
C PHE A 48 1.55 11.99 -11.31
N THR A 49 2.45 12.75 -11.94
CA THR A 49 2.34 13.27 -13.30
C THR A 49 3.65 13.05 -14.07
N LEU A 50 3.57 12.96 -15.39
CA LEU A 50 4.71 12.69 -16.27
C LEU A 50 5.06 13.94 -17.05
N PRO A 51 6.07 14.73 -16.64
CA PRO A 51 6.44 15.96 -17.30
C PRO A 51 6.91 15.68 -18.74
N GLY A 52 6.46 16.51 -19.69
CA GLY A 52 6.86 16.39 -21.11
C GLY A 52 6.25 15.20 -21.88
N LYS A 53 5.47 14.32 -21.25
CA LYS A 53 4.81 13.20 -21.92
C LYS A 53 3.37 13.53 -22.28
N LYS A 54 2.99 13.23 -23.52
CA LYS A 54 1.58 13.25 -23.93
C LYS A 54 0.89 11.98 -23.47
N VAL A 55 -0.06 12.10 -22.56
CA VAL A 55 -0.80 10.97 -21.99
C VAL A 55 -2.21 10.95 -22.57
N LYS A 56 -2.63 9.82 -23.13
CA LYS A 56 -4.02 9.63 -23.56
C LYS A 56 -4.91 9.43 -22.33
N GLY A 57 -5.94 10.27 -22.19
CA GLY A 57 -6.86 10.24 -21.07
C GLY A 57 -6.36 11.06 -19.87
N ARG A 58 -6.56 10.56 -18.65
CA ARG A 58 -6.18 11.28 -17.43
C ARG A 58 -4.66 11.37 -17.29
N SER A 59 -4.14 12.59 -17.18
CA SER A 59 -2.70 12.89 -17.13
C SER A 59 -2.03 12.67 -15.77
N PHE A 60 -2.77 12.20 -14.79
CA PHE A 60 -2.25 11.90 -13.46
C PHE A 60 -2.78 10.57 -12.93
N ARG A 61 -2.06 10.01 -11.94
CA ARG A 61 -2.52 8.87 -11.13
C ARG A 61 -2.16 9.09 -9.67
N ILE A 62 -2.98 8.50 -8.80
CA ILE A 62 -2.70 8.42 -7.36
C ILE A 62 -2.09 7.05 -7.12
N PHE A 63 -0.91 7.02 -6.49
CA PHE A 63 -0.28 5.79 -6.04
C PHE A 63 0.06 5.89 -4.56
N SER A 64 -0.18 4.82 -3.82
CA SER A 64 0.36 4.68 -2.47
C SER A 64 1.86 4.51 -2.56
N VAL A 65 2.59 5.18 -1.67
CA VAL A 65 4.02 4.97 -1.52
C VAL A 65 4.22 3.60 -0.87
N ALA A 66 4.91 2.70 -1.56
CA ALA A 66 5.09 1.32 -1.14
C ALA A 66 6.32 1.11 -0.24
N SER A 67 7.14 2.14 -0.05
CA SER A 67 8.33 2.12 0.81
C SER A 67 8.14 2.89 2.11
N SER A 68 8.93 2.54 3.11
CA SER A 68 9.16 3.36 4.31
C SER A 68 10.35 4.31 4.07
N PRO A 69 10.41 5.50 4.67
CA PRO A 69 11.58 6.39 4.61
C PRO A 69 12.88 5.71 5.02
N SER A 70 12.83 4.72 5.93
CA SER A 70 14.01 3.94 6.37
C SER A 70 14.69 3.14 5.26
N GLU A 71 14.03 2.94 4.11
CA GLU A 71 14.59 2.24 2.97
C GLU A 71 15.45 3.14 2.07
N ASN A 72 15.49 4.45 2.34
CA ASN A 72 16.20 5.45 1.53
C ASN A 72 15.87 5.40 0.04
N LYS A 73 14.64 5.01 -0.29
CA LYS A 73 14.08 4.94 -1.65
C LYS A 73 12.58 5.22 -1.59
N LEU A 74 12.05 5.82 -2.63
CA LEU A 74 10.61 5.93 -2.81
C LEU A 74 10.18 4.87 -3.84
N LEU A 75 9.25 4.01 -3.45
CA LEU A 75 8.70 2.98 -4.32
C LEU A 75 7.21 3.21 -4.54
N ILE A 76 6.76 2.96 -5.76
CA ILE A 76 5.35 2.70 -6.06
C ILE A 76 5.24 1.36 -6.77
N ALA A 77 4.10 0.69 -6.62
CA ALA A 77 3.80 -0.47 -7.44
C ALA A 77 2.38 -0.39 -8.00
N THR A 78 2.19 -1.00 -9.17
CA THR A 78 0.91 -0.98 -9.86
C THR A 78 0.70 -2.25 -10.67
N HIS A 79 -0.56 -2.57 -10.91
CA HIS A 79 -0.98 -3.67 -11.76
C HIS A 79 -1.43 -3.14 -13.13
N ALA A 80 -0.92 -3.69 -14.20
CA ALA A 80 -1.23 -3.30 -15.58
C ALA A 80 -2.43 -4.08 -16.13
N ASN A 81 -3.64 -3.84 -15.57
CA ASN A 81 -4.85 -4.47 -16.09
C ASN A 81 -5.13 -4.02 -17.52
N GLU A 82 -5.48 -4.96 -18.39
CA GLU A 82 -5.96 -4.62 -19.73
C GLU A 82 -7.41 -4.05 -19.72
N PRO A 83 -7.71 -3.04 -20.52
CA PRO A 83 -6.75 -2.25 -21.32
C PRO A 83 -5.89 -1.33 -20.45
N VAL A 84 -4.57 -1.36 -20.67
CA VAL A 84 -3.63 -0.52 -19.91
C VAL A 84 -3.89 0.95 -20.21
N SER A 85 -4.06 1.78 -19.18
CA SER A 85 -4.33 3.21 -19.36
C SER A 85 -3.14 3.94 -19.99
N GLY A 86 -3.42 4.99 -20.78
CA GLY A 86 -2.37 5.77 -21.42
C GLY A 86 -1.33 6.35 -20.45
N PHE A 87 -1.73 6.67 -19.21
CA PHE A 87 -0.78 7.08 -18.17
C PHE A 87 0.22 5.95 -17.82
N LYS A 88 -0.28 4.74 -17.59
CA LYS A 88 0.57 3.59 -17.25
C LYS A 88 1.47 3.20 -18.41
N GLN A 89 0.94 3.22 -19.65
CA GLN A 89 1.77 2.99 -20.85
C GLN A 89 2.92 3.99 -20.92
N ALA A 90 2.65 5.29 -20.71
CA ALA A 90 3.68 6.32 -20.70
C ALA A 90 4.66 6.16 -19.51
N LEU A 91 4.15 5.78 -18.31
CA LEU A 91 4.99 5.52 -17.14
C LEU A 91 5.96 4.35 -17.39
N PHE A 92 5.47 3.26 -17.94
CA PHE A 92 6.28 2.06 -18.19
C PHE A 92 7.30 2.24 -19.36
N SER A 93 7.10 3.26 -20.21
CA SER A 93 8.05 3.62 -21.26
C SER A 93 9.19 4.53 -20.78
N LEU A 94 9.20 4.93 -19.52
CA LEU A 94 10.27 5.72 -18.94
C LEU A 94 11.49 4.84 -18.65
N SER A 95 12.64 5.50 -18.50
CA SER A 95 13.92 4.85 -18.22
C SER A 95 14.57 5.47 -16.99
N LYS A 96 15.61 4.82 -16.47
CA LYS A 96 16.44 5.37 -15.41
C LYS A 96 16.93 6.79 -15.77
N GLY A 97 16.78 7.71 -14.84
CA GLY A 97 17.11 9.14 -15.02
C GLY A 97 15.94 10.01 -15.49
N ASP A 98 14.85 9.42 -16.01
CA ASP A 98 13.65 10.18 -16.38
C ASP A 98 12.97 10.77 -15.13
N LYS A 99 12.25 11.88 -15.33
CA LYS A 99 11.59 12.61 -14.24
C LYS A 99 10.09 12.30 -14.17
N VAL A 100 9.62 12.18 -12.95
CA VAL A 100 8.21 12.07 -12.59
C VAL A 100 7.90 13.08 -11.50
N ASN A 101 6.85 13.87 -11.66
CA ASN A 101 6.45 14.81 -10.62
C ASN A 101 5.44 14.18 -9.68
N MET A 102 5.59 14.44 -8.38
CA MET A 102 4.66 14.02 -7.34
C MET A 102 4.16 15.24 -6.57
N VAL A 103 2.86 15.29 -6.33
CA VAL A 103 2.25 16.12 -5.29
C VAL A 103 1.96 15.21 -4.11
N GLY A 104 2.48 15.56 -2.96
CA GLY A 104 2.44 14.71 -1.76
C GLY A 104 3.83 14.41 -1.21
N PRO A 105 3.97 13.38 -0.35
CA PRO A 105 2.92 12.44 0.07
C PRO A 105 1.92 13.01 1.07
N PHE A 106 0.74 12.42 1.16
CA PHE A 106 -0.31 12.75 2.12
C PHE A 106 -1.26 11.57 2.33
N GLY A 107 -2.03 11.55 3.41
CA GLY A 107 -3.03 10.53 3.66
C GLY A 107 -3.20 10.18 5.13
N TRP A 108 -4.27 9.46 5.40
CA TRP A 108 -4.66 9.03 6.77
C TRP A 108 -4.42 7.53 7.03
N TYR A 109 -4.01 6.78 6.00
CA TYR A 109 -3.77 5.36 6.07
C TYR A 109 -2.38 5.08 6.63
N LYS A 110 -2.25 5.18 7.94
CA LYS A 110 -0.98 5.03 8.67
C LYS A 110 -1.20 4.47 10.06
N VAL A 111 -0.18 3.86 10.64
CA VAL A 111 -0.23 3.29 11.99
C VAL A 111 -0.60 4.37 13.00
N LYS A 112 -1.65 4.13 13.80
CA LYS A 112 -2.25 5.13 14.69
C LYS A 112 -1.56 5.28 16.04
N ASP A 113 -1.02 4.20 16.56
CA ASP A 113 -0.42 4.14 17.91
C ASP A 113 0.81 3.25 17.95
N ALA A 114 1.46 3.17 19.11
CA ALA A 114 2.75 2.50 19.28
C ALA A 114 2.66 1.04 19.75
N THR A 115 1.51 0.54 20.17
CA THR A 115 1.44 -0.74 20.92
C THR A 115 0.32 -1.68 20.50
N SER A 116 -0.83 -1.16 20.01
CA SER A 116 -1.96 -2.01 19.64
C SER A 116 -1.60 -2.99 18.53
N PRO A 117 -2.12 -4.23 18.56
CA PRO A 117 -1.98 -5.16 17.45
C PRO A 117 -2.47 -4.56 16.13
N VAL A 118 -1.78 -4.87 15.05
CA VAL A 118 -2.07 -4.37 13.71
C VAL A 118 -2.52 -5.51 12.82
N VAL A 119 -3.69 -5.39 12.21
CA VAL A 119 -4.20 -6.34 11.21
C VAL A 119 -4.27 -5.64 9.86
N LEU A 120 -3.35 -5.98 8.97
CA LEU A 120 -3.27 -5.46 7.60
C LEU A 120 -4.02 -6.40 6.67
N ILE A 121 -5.01 -5.89 5.93
CA ILE A 121 -5.80 -6.69 4.98
C ILE A 121 -5.63 -6.08 3.59
N ALA A 122 -4.87 -6.80 2.74
CA ALA A 122 -4.56 -6.40 1.38
C ALA A 122 -5.39 -7.19 0.38
N ALA A 123 -6.07 -6.49 -0.54
CA ALA A 123 -6.72 -7.11 -1.69
C ALA A 123 -5.98 -6.70 -2.99
N GLY A 124 -5.29 -7.65 -3.61
CA GLY A 124 -4.49 -7.43 -4.81
C GLY A 124 -3.40 -6.38 -4.59
N ILE A 125 -3.32 -5.36 -5.46
CA ILE A 125 -2.32 -4.28 -5.35
C ILE A 125 -2.47 -3.43 -4.06
N GLY A 126 -3.50 -3.69 -3.24
CA GLY A 126 -3.63 -3.16 -1.87
C GLY A 126 -2.43 -3.42 -0.96
N ILE A 127 -1.61 -4.37 -1.34
CA ILE A 127 -0.35 -4.66 -0.64
C ILE A 127 0.62 -3.48 -0.63
N THR A 128 0.56 -2.54 -1.56
CA THR A 128 1.53 -1.42 -1.66
C THR A 128 1.57 -0.56 -0.40
N ALA A 129 0.42 -0.05 0.05
CA ALA A 129 0.36 0.73 1.28
C ALA A 129 0.70 -0.11 2.52
N ASN A 130 0.24 -1.37 2.55
CA ASN A 130 0.53 -2.29 3.65
C ASN A 130 2.01 -2.66 3.72
N ARG A 131 2.71 -2.81 2.56
CA ARG A 131 4.15 -3.07 2.53
C ARG A 131 4.94 -1.94 3.22
N ALA A 132 4.60 -0.69 2.93
CA ALA A 132 5.26 0.45 3.58
C ALA A 132 5.12 0.40 5.11
N MET A 133 3.92 0.07 5.61
CA MET A 133 3.66 -0.07 7.04
C MET A 133 4.40 -1.29 7.63
N ILE A 134 4.47 -2.42 6.90
CA ILE A 134 5.24 -3.60 7.34
C ILE A 134 6.73 -3.24 7.43
N LYS A 135 7.27 -2.50 6.45
CA LYS A 135 8.67 -2.03 6.50
C LYS A 135 8.95 -1.10 7.68
N GLN A 136 8.00 -0.26 8.05
CA GLN A 136 8.09 0.56 9.27
C GLN A 136 8.12 -0.30 10.54
N LEU A 137 7.35 -1.40 10.54
CA LEU A 137 7.18 -2.29 11.69
C LEU A 137 8.13 -3.51 11.67
N GLU A 138 9.02 -3.60 10.70
CA GLU A 138 9.88 -4.76 10.45
C GLU A 138 10.67 -5.19 11.68
N HIS A 139 11.11 -4.23 12.50
CA HIS A 139 11.88 -4.47 13.73
C HIS A 139 11.08 -4.20 15.01
N ASP A 140 9.78 -3.91 14.91
CA ASP A 140 8.94 -3.68 16.09
C ASP A 140 8.46 -5.03 16.67
N THR A 141 9.02 -5.40 17.81
CA THR A 141 8.67 -6.63 18.54
C THR A 141 7.70 -6.39 19.71
N ARG A 142 7.20 -5.16 19.90
CA ARG A 142 6.30 -4.78 21.00
C ARG A 142 4.85 -5.18 20.74
N ARG A 143 4.46 -5.36 19.47
CA ARG A 143 3.10 -5.66 19.05
C ARG A 143 3.04 -6.80 18.07
N ASP A 144 1.91 -7.48 18.01
CA ASP A 144 1.62 -8.43 16.94
C ASP A 144 1.18 -7.69 15.67
N VAL A 145 1.73 -8.10 14.52
CA VAL A 145 1.40 -7.59 13.19
C VAL A 145 0.95 -8.76 12.33
N PHE A 146 -0.29 -8.71 11.87
CA PHE A 146 -0.87 -9.74 11.01
C PHE A 146 -1.11 -9.15 9.62
N LEU A 147 -0.74 -9.90 8.59
CA LEU A 147 -1.07 -9.57 7.21
C LEU A 147 -1.98 -10.65 6.64
N VAL A 148 -3.18 -10.27 6.18
CA VAL A 148 -4.03 -11.12 5.36
C VAL A 148 -3.97 -10.58 3.93
N TYR A 149 -3.26 -11.27 3.06
CA TYR A 149 -3.02 -10.83 1.70
C TYR A 149 -3.71 -11.74 0.69
N SER A 150 -4.73 -11.20 0.04
CA SER A 150 -5.52 -11.89 -0.99
C SER A 150 -5.06 -11.47 -2.39
N SER A 151 -4.67 -12.45 -3.20
CA SER A 151 -4.41 -12.28 -4.63
C SER A 151 -4.89 -13.52 -5.39
N SER A 152 -5.41 -13.34 -6.61
CA SER A 152 -5.85 -14.46 -7.46
C SER A 152 -4.66 -15.20 -8.10
N ASP A 153 -3.58 -14.48 -8.36
CA ASP A 153 -2.45 -14.98 -9.14
C ASP A 153 -1.19 -14.98 -8.30
N THR A 154 -0.53 -13.83 -8.22
CA THR A 154 0.76 -13.68 -7.54
C THR A 154 0.63 -12.76 -6.33
N HIS A 155 1.30 -13.14 -5.24
CA HIS A 155 1.47 -12.29 -4.07
C HIS A 155 2.74 -11.45 -4.24
N LEU A 156 2.58 -10.21 -4.77
CA LEU A 156 3.69 -9.27 -4.96
C LEU A 156 4.41 -9.04 -3.62
N PHE A 157 5.75 -8.95 -3.63
CA PHE A 157 6.62 -8.82 -2.44
C PHE A 157 6.64 -10.04 -1.50
N LYS A 158 6.09 -11.19 -1.89
CA LYS A 158 5.99 -12.37 -1.01
C LYS A 158 7.32 -12.77 -0.39
N GLU A 159 8.37 -12.86 -1.20
CA GLU A 159 9.71 -13.27 -0.72
C GLU A 159 10.28 -12.30 0.33
N GLU A 160 10.04 -11.01 0.15
CA GLU A 160 10.43 -9.98 1.13
C GLU A 160 9.63 -10.11 2.42
N LEU A 161 8.32 -10.28 2.32
CA LEU A 161 7.43 -10.45 3.45
C LEU A 161 7.76 -11.72 4.25
N ASP A 162 8.09 -12.82 3.57
CA ASP A 162 8.52 -14.06 4.21
C ASP A 162 9.86 -13.88 4.96
N ARG A 163 10.80 -13.14 4.38
CA ARG A 163 12.07 -12.81 5.09
C ARG A 163 11.84 -11.98 6.35
N ILE A 164 10.91 -11.01 6.29
CA ILE A 164 10.52 -10.23 7.48
C ILE A 164 9.90 -11.16 8.53
N ALA A 165 9.04 -12.10 8.14
CA ALA A 165 8.42 -13.05 9.07
C ALA A 165 9.45 -13.97 9.74
N LEU A 166 10.51 -14.33 9.04
CA LEU A 166 11.62 -15.12 9.60
C LEU A 166 12.44 -14.32 10.64
N SER A 167 12.58 -13.01 10.45
CA SER A 167 13.38 -12.16 11.34
C SER A 167 12.55 -11.52 12.47
N ASN A 168 11.26 -11.34 12.30
CA ASN A 168 10.36 -10.78 13.30
C ASN A 168 9.22 -11.76 13.66
N PRO A 169 9.30 -12.47 14.78
CA PRO A 169 8.29 -13.46 15.21
C PRO A 169 6.91 -12.83 15.52
N LYS A 170 6.84 -11.50 15.61
CA LYS A 170 5.59 -10.76 15.80
C LYS A 170 4.87 -10.47 14.48
N PHE A 171 5.54 -10.60 13.34
CA PHE A 171 4.93 -10.45 12.02
C PHE A 171 4.48 -11.82 11.47
N ARG A 172 3.19 -11.94 11.12
CA ARG A 172 2.57 -13.19 10.64
C ARG A 172 1.79 -12.94 9.36
N PRO A 173 2.32 -13.28 8.17
CA PRO A 173 1.60 -13.19 6.91
C PRO A 173 0.72 -14.41 6.66
N PHE A 174 -0.49 -14.16 6.14
CA PHE A 174 -1.44 -15.16 5.64
C PHE A 174 -1.73 -14.84 4.17
N TYR A 175 -1.27 -15.69 3.28
CA TYR A 175 -1.52 -15.57 1.84
C TYR A 175 -2.76 -16.35 1.46
N THR A 176 -3.70 -15.72 0.78
CA THR A 176 -4.98 -16.32 0.39
C THR A 176 -5.26 -16.08 -1.09
N THR A 177 -5.92 -17.04 -1.75
CA THR A 177 -6.24 -16.93 -3.19
C THR A 177 -7.74 -16.76 -3.46
N GLY A 178 -8.59 -17.10 -2.50
CA GLY A 178 -10.06 -17.06 -2.64
C GLY A 178 -10.72 -16.13 -1.63
N ARG A 179 -11.89 -15.61 -1.99
CA ARG A 179 -12.66 -14.70 -1.10
C ARG A 179 -13.07 -15.34 0.21
N ASP A 180 -13.46 -16.62 0.19
CA ASP A 180 -13.93 -17.30 1.39
C ASP A 180 -12.78 -17.56 2.36
N GLN A 181 -11.66 -18.06 1.87
CA GLN A 181 -10.45 -18.24 2.67
C GLN A 181 -9.98 -16.90 3.28
N THR A 182 -9.96 -15.83 2.47
CA THR A 182 -9.60 -14.49 2.94
C THR A 182 -10.53 -14.04 4.06
N ARG A 183 -11.86 -14.22 3.86
CA ARG A 183 -12.88 -13.85 4.84
C ARG A 183 -12.72 -14.62 6.14
N GLU A 184 -12.60 -15.92 6.07
CA GLU A 184 -12.40 -16.77 7.25
C GLU A 184 -11.17 -16.33 8.04
N THR A 185 -10.06 -16.07 7.35
CA THR A 185 -8.79 -15.67 7.98
C THR A 185 -8.92 -14.36 8.74
N TYR A 186 -9.43 -13.29 8.13
CA TYR A 186 -9.51 -12.00 8.83
C TYR A 186 -10.63 -11.98 9.89
N LEU A 187 -11.70 -12.74 9.71
CA LEU A 187 -12.76 -12.85 10.73
C LEU A 187 -12.28 -13.61 11.97
N LYS A 188 -11.48 -14.66 11.79
CA LYS A 188 -10.85 -15.36 12.91
C LYS A 188 -9.91 -14.44 13.70
N LEU A 189 -9.16 -13.58 13.01
CA LEU A 189 -8.35 -12.54 13.68
C LEU A 189 -9.23 -11.53 14.41
N ALA A 190 -10.35 -11.11 13.80
CA ALA A 190 -11.29 -10.19 14.42
C ALA A 190 -11.97 -10.79 15.67
N GLU A 191 -12.33 -12.06 15.64
CA GLU A 191 -12.88 -12.79 16.80
C GLU A 191 -11.88 -12.84 17.96
N ASN A 192 -10.60 -13.11 17.67
CA ASN A 192 -9.57 -13.25 18.69
C ASN A 192 -9.06 -11.93 19.27
N LEU A 193 -8.99 -10.87 18.45
CA LEU A 193 -8.38 -9.60 18.83
C LEU A 193 -9.41 -8.50 19.16
N GLY A 194 -10.62 -8.62 18.64
CA GLY A 194 -11.68 -7.65 18.87
C GLY A 194 -11.25 -6.20 18.56
N ASN A 195 -11.62 -5.30 19.46
CA ASN A 195 -11.28 -3.88 19.38
C ASN A 195 -9.93 -3.52 20.05
N ASP A 196 -9.16 -4.51 20.49
CA ASP A 196 -7.78 -4.27 20.94
C ASP A 196 -6.85 -4.03 19.74
N ALA A 197 -7.21 -4.55 18.57
CA ALA A 197 -6.47 -4.35 17.32
C ALA A 197 -7.02 -3.20 16.46
N THR A 198 -6.15 -2.66 15.59
CA THR A 198 -6.58 -1.79 14.48
C THR A 198 -6.45 -2.55 13.16
N TYR A 199 -7.51 -2.48 12.35
CA TYR A 199 -7.66 -3.17 11.06
C TYR A 199 -7.45 -2.18 9.92
N TYR A 200 -6.43 -2.42 9.11
CA TYR A 200 -6.07 -1.59 7.97
C TYR A 200 -6.45 -2.33 6.68
N VAL A 201 -7.42 -1.80 5.95
CA VAL A 201 -8.00 -2.46 4.78
C VAL A 201 -7.66 -1.67 3.52
N ALA A 202 -6.90 -2.26 2.60
CA ALA A 202 -6.49 -1.62 1.36
C ALA A 202 -6.83 -2.45 0.12
N GLY A 203 -7.33 -1.79 -0.93
CA GLY A 203 -7.68 -2.46 -2.18
C GLY A 203 -8.75 -1.75 -3.01
N LYS A 204 -9.35 -2.47 -3.96
CA LYS A 204 -10.45 -1.94 -4.78
C LYS A 204 -11.65 -1.57 -3.90
N PRO A 205 -12.41 -0.50 -4.23
CA PRO A 205 -13.50 -0.01 -3.38
C PRO A 205 -14.52 -1.07 -2.97
N LYS A 206 -14.87 -1.98 -3.89
CA LYS A 206 -15.80 -3.09 -3.61
C LYS A 206 -15.28 -4.02 -2.53
N SER A 207 -14.00 -4.40 -2.60
CA SER A 207 -13.37 -5.29 -1.62
C SER A 207 -13.26 -4.62 -0.26
N VAL A 208 -12.79 -3.37 -0.22
CA VAL A 208 -12.65 -2.61 1.03
C VAL A 208 -13.99 -2.41 1.72
N LYS A 209 -15.05 -2.06 0.97
CA LYS A 209 -16.41 -1.91 1.52
C LYS A 209 -16.95 -3.22 2.08
N ASP A 210 -16.78 -4.34 1.37
CA ASP A 210 -17.25 -5.65 1.84
C ASP A 210 -16.51 -6.09 3.10
N ILE A 211 -15.19 -5.99 3.12
CA ILE A 211 -14.36 -6.35 4.29
C ILE A 211 -14.74 -5.47 5.49
N SER A 212 -14.81 -4.13 5.31
CA SER A 212 -15.15 -3.20 6.39
C SER A 212 -16.56 -3.45 6.94
N LYS A 213 -17.53 -3.78 6.07
CA LYS A 213 -18.88 -4.16 6.48
C LYS A 213 -18.85 -5.41 7.35
N ARG A 214 -18.17 -6.47 6.92
CA ARG A 214 -18.09 -7.74 7.66
C ARG A 214 -17.37 -7.61 9.00
N LEU A 215 -16.29 -6.81 9.07
CA LEU A 215 -15.63 -6.51 10.34
C LEU A 215 -16.62 -5.86 11.33
N ARG A 216 -17.44 -4.92 10.87
CA ARG A 216 -18.47 -4.27 11.70
C ARG A 216 -19.58 -5.24 12.12
N GLU A 217 -20.02 -6.13 11.22
CA GLU A 217 -20.98 -7.20 11.55
C GLU A 217 -20.42 -8.18 12.59
N ASN A 218 -19.09 -8.25 12.73
CA ASN A 218 -18.38 -9.01 13.77
C ASN A 218 -17.88 -8.13 14.93
N ASN A 219 -18.64 -7.09 15.27
CA ASN A 219 -18.46 -6.22 16.45
C ASN A 219 -17.16 -5.41 16.47
N ILE A 220 -16.48 -5.23 15.33
CA ILE A 220 -15.36 -4.30 15.26
C ILE A 220 -15.88 -2.87 15.07
N ASN A 221 -15.54 -1.98 16.00
CA ASN A 221 -15.92 -0.57 15.95
C ASN A 221 -15.31 0.12 14.75
N PHE A 222 -16.06 1.02 14.13
CA PHE A 222 -15.60 1.76 12.95
C PHE A 222 -14.30 2.54 13.20
N THR A 223 -14.08 3.00 14.42
CA THR A 223 -12.84 3.72 14.83
C THR A 223 -11.59 2.84 14.79
N HIS A 224 -11.74 1.52 14.81
CA HIS A 224 -10.67 0.53 14.69
C HIS A 224 -10.46 0.06 13.25
N ILE A 225 -11.23 0.57 12.28
CA ILE A 225 -11.08 0.24 10.87
C ILE A 225 -10.55 1.45 10.12
N VAL A 226 -9.36 1.31 9.53
CA VAL A 226 -8.74 2.30 8.66
C VAL A 226 -8.74 1.74 7.25
N PHE A 227 -9.15 2.52 6.25
CA PHE A 227 -9.25 2.01 4.90
C PHE A 227 -8.61 2.95 3.88
N ASP A 228 -8.06 2.34 2.84
CA ASP A 228 -7.55 3.01 1.65
C ASP A 228 -8.20 2.43 0.39
N TYR A 229 -8.84 3.30 -0.39
CA TYR A 229 -9.50 2.92 -1.64
C TYR A 229 -8.58 3.18 -2.81
N TYR A 230 -8.19 2.12 -3.50
CA TYR A 230 -7.57 2.32 -4.81
C TYR A 230 -8.62 2.67 -5.84
N LEU A 231 -8.69 3.94 -6.15
CA LEU A 231 -9.41 4.45 -7.32
C LEU A 231 -8.57 4.13 -8.58
N GLY A 232 -8.16 2.87 -8.67
CA GLY A 232 -7.31 2.38 -9.73
C GLY A 232 -8.10 2.06 -10.99
N TYR A 233 -7.56 2.37 -12.07
CA TYR A 233 -8.12 2.31 -13.41
C TYR A 233 -7.18 1.57 -14.34
#